data_f727a4bededcd91734de8e57fa05f0f7
#
_entry.id   f727a4bededcd91734de8e57fa05f0f7
#
_cell.length_a   1.000
_cell.length_b   1.000
_cell.length_c   1.000
_cell.angle_alpha   90.00
_cell.angle_beta   90.00
_cell.angle_gamma   90.00
#
_symmetry.space_group_name_H-M   'P 1'
#
loop_
_entity.id
_entity.type
_entity.pdbx_description
1 polymer ?
#
loop_
_entity_poly.entity_id
_entity_poly.type
_entity_poly.pdbx_seq_one_letter_code
_entity_poly.pdbx_strand_id
1 'polypeptide(L)'
;MSVENEKEIQQLKNRIRELADKSYNQNQYTFTGFLGLAEQDALWQVEREVKFAGITLYGGREEAERKLLRFGSEAELGYEQPFPICCIRIRPLSAKFADKLSHRDYLGALMNLGIERSTIGDILPGEGEAFLFCLDTIAEFICDNLEQIRHTHVKCEVVDAAAEVPQEEPVRQVIQVASPRVDAVISKVYNKSRSDCLELFRAGKVYVNGRLCENNSKPLEAGDVVNARGYGKFRISGEPNATRKGKLAIEAEVYP
;
A
#
# COMPACT_ATOMS: atom_id res chain seq x y z
N MET A 1 7.89 17.78 9.14
CA MET A 1 7.25 16.73 9.97
C MET A 1 7.12 17.27 11.39
N SER A 2 6.08 16.90 12.16
CA SER A 2 6.00 17.26 13.58
C SER A 2 7.01 16.41 14.37
N VAL A 3 7.48 16.94 15.50
CA VAL A 3 8.43 16.23 16.42
C VAL A 3 7.84 14.89 16.88
N GLU A 4 6.54 14.79 17.01
CA GLU A 4 5.81 13.59 17.38
C GLU A 4 5.93 12.50 16.29
N ASN A 5 5.76 12.87 15.03
CA ASN A 5 5.90 11.97 13.88
C ASN A 5 7.35 11.45 13.72
N GLU A 6 8.36 12.27 13.99
CA GLU A 6 9.77 11.83 13.97
C GLU A 6 10.06 10.80 15.06
N LYS A 7 9.46 10.98 16.25
CA LYS A 7 9.59 10.03 17.36
C LYS A 7 8.94 8.69 17.04
N GLU A 8 7.74 8.70 16.47
CA GLU A 8 7.03 7.48 16.03
C GLU A 8 7.82 6.72 14.96
N ILE A 9 8.36 7.41 13.97
CA ILE A 9 9.21 6.81 12.94
C ILE A 9 10.48 6.21 13.54
N GLN A 10 11.11 6.88 14.52
CA GLN A 10 12.28 6.33 15.19
C GLN A 10 11.96 5.10 16.04
N GLN A 11 10.82 5.07 16.71
CA GLN A 11 10.33 3.89 17.44
C GLN A 11 10.09 2.72 16.50
N LEU A 12 9.46 2.98 15.34
CA LEU A 12 9.26 1.97 14.32
C LEU A 12 10.57 1.39 13.80
N LYS A 13 11.59 2.22 13.51
CA LYS A 13 12.92 1.75 13.11
C LYS A 13 13.57 0.84 14.15
N ASN A 14 13.46 1.19 15.43
CA ASN A 14 13.96 0.35 16.52
C ASN A 14 13.19 -0.98 16.56
N ARG A 15 11.87 -0.95 16.44
CA ARG A 15 11.05 -2.16 16.38
C ARG A 15 11.39 -3.07 15.20
N ILE A 16 11.67 -2.49 14.04
CA ILE A 16 12.11 -3.24 12.84
C ILE A 16 13.44 -3.97 13.12
N ARG A 17 14.43 -3.30 13.76
CA ARG A 17 15.70 -3.93 14.15
C ARG A 17 15.49 -5.08 15.14
N GLU A 18 14.70 -4.86 16.18
CA GLU A 18 14.37 -5.89 17.18
C GLU A 18 13.74 -7.13 16.55
N LEU A 19 12.82 -6.94 15.59
CA LEU A 19 12.16 -8.05 14.89
C LEU A 19 13.15 -8.81 13.99
N ALA A 20 14.06 -8.12 13.30
CA ALA A 20 15.11 -8.74 12.51
C ALA A 20 16.05 -9.58 13.38
N ASP A 21 16.53 -9.00 14.48
CA ASP A 21 17.41 -9.68 15.45
C ASP A 21 16.70 -10.89 16.06
N LYS A 22 15.41 -10.76 16.41
CA LYS A 22 14.62 -11.85 16.96
C LYS A 22 14.45 -12.97 15.95
N SER A 23 14.14 -12.66 14.70
CA SER A 23 14.00 -13.65 13.63
C SER A 23 15.29 -14.45 13.46
N TYR A 24 16.41 -13.78 13.34
CA TYR A 24 17.72 -14.40 13.13
C TYR A 24 18.19 -15.22 14.35
N ASN A 25 18.13 -14.65 15.55
CA ASN A 25 18.68 -15.30 16.75
C ASN A 25 17.80 -16.45 17.26
N GLN A 26 16.48 -16.43 16.98
CA GLN A 26 15.54 -17.45 17.45
C GLN A 26 15.11 -18.42 16.35
N ASN A 27 15.63 -18.28 15.12
CA ASN A 27 15.28 -19.09 13.95
C ASN A 27 13.76 -19.20 13.74
N GLN A 28 13.08 -18.04 13.72
CA GLN A 28 11.63 -17.98 13.52
C GLN A 28 11.22 -16.79 12.67
N TYR A 29 10.08 -16.89 12.00
CA TYR A 29 9.50 -15.73 11.34
C TYR A 29 9.03 -14.69 12.36
N THR A 30 9.23 -13.40 12.03
CA THR A 30 8.65 -12.29 12.78
C THR A 30 7.94 -11.33 11.84
N PHE A 31 6.89 -10.67 12.34
CA PHE A 31 6.05 -9.79 11.55
C PHE A 31 5.87 -8.43 12.23
N THR A 32 5.72 -7.38 11.42
CA THR A 32 5.16 -6.10 11.89
C THR A 32 3.62 -6.13 11.79
N GLY A 33 2.96 -5.07 12.23
CA GLY A 33 1.63 -4.73 11.73
C GLY A 33 1.68 -4.21 10.29
N PHE A 34 0.53 -3.82 9.75
CA PHE A 34 0.46 -3.20 8.42
C PHE A 34 1.13 -1.83 8.40
N LEU A 35 2.10 -1.68 7.54
CA LEU A 35 2.85 -0.44 7.30
C LEU A 35 2.28 0.30 6.10
N GLY A 36 1.96 1.59 6.26
CA GLY A 36 1.68 2.48 5.15
C GLY A 36 2.97 2.95 4.47
N LEU A 37 2.86 3.73 3.38
CA LEU A 37 4.01 4.15 2.57
C LEU A 37 5.10 4.88 3.38
N ALA A 38 4.73 5.76 4.31
CA ALA A 38 5.71 6.48 5.14
C ALA A 38 6.44 5.55 6.13
N GLU A 39 5.74 4.53 6.62
CA GLU A 39 6.30 3.50 7.50
C GLU A 39 7.17 2.51 6.74
N GLN A 40 6.82 2.17 5.50
CA GLN A 40 7.67 1.39 4.60
C GLN A 40 8.96 2.15 4.24
N ASP A 41 8.89 3.48 4.08
CA ASP A 41 10.11 4.29 3.88
C ASP A 41 11.07 4.19 5.08
N ALA A 42 10.54 4.13 6.31
CA ALA A 42 11.35 3.91 7.51
C ALA A 42 12.12 2.57 7.49
N LEU A 43 11.51 1.50 6.96
CA LEU A 43 12.20 0.23 6.71
C LEU A 43 13.38 0.42 5.76
N TRP A 44 13.16 1.09 4.63
CA TRP A 44 14.20 1.28 3.62
C TRP A 44 15.38 2.13 4.12
N GLN A 45 15.15 3.01 5.09
CA GLN A 45 16.21 3.79 5.74
C GLN A 45 17.13 2.93 6.60
N VAL A 46 16.65 1.81 7.15
CA VAL A 46 17.43 0.86 7.97
C VAL A 46 17.70 -0.48 7.26
N GLU A 47 17.35 -0.62 5.99
CA GLU A 47 17.46 -1.86 5.21
C GLU A 47 18.82 -2.55 5.34
N ARG A 48 19.91 -1.77 5.27
CA ARG A 48 21.29 -2.32 5.36
C ARG A 48 21.58 -2.98 6.69
N GLU A 49 20.90 -2.54 7.75
CA GLU A 49 21.08 -3.04 9.11
C GLU A 49 20.28 -4.31 9.38
N VAL A 50 19.19 -4.55 8.61
CA VAL A 50 18.23 -5.64 8.88
C VAL A 50 18.10 -6.68 7.77
N LYS A 51 18.73 -6.45 6.59
CA LYS A 51 18.63 -7.35 5.44
C LYS A 51 19.14 -8.77 5.67
N PHE A 52 19.99 -8.95 6.69
CA PHE A 52 20.52 -10.27 7.06
C PHE A 52 19.43 -11.26 7.50
N ALA A 53 18.28 -10.76 7.95
CA ALA A 53 17.18 -11.59 8.43
C ALA A 53 16.14 -11.91 7.36
N GLY A 54 16.43 -11.63 6.07
CA GLY A 54 15.45 -11.78 4.98
C GLY A 54 14.27 -10.81 5.08
N ILE A 55 13.98 -10.05 4.02
CA ILE A 55 12.92 -9.02 4.03
C ILE A 55 11.87 -9.39 3.00
N THR A 56 10.62 -9.54 3.43
CA THR A 56 9.47 -9.71 2.53
C THR A 56 8.35 -8.77 2.95
N LEU A 57 7.78 -8.04 1.98
CA LEU A 57 6.63 -7.17 2.16
C LEU A 57 5.43 -7.74 1.40
N TYR A 58 4.31 -7.96 2.10
CA TYR A 58 3.07 -8.45 1.50
C TYR A 58 1.85 -7.89 2.22
N GLY A 59 0.79 -7.58 1.50
CA GLY A 59 -0.43 -6.97 2.04
C GLY A 59 -1.72 -7.75 1.76
N GLY A 60 -1.60 -9.04 1.41
CA GLY A 60 -2.75 -9.89 1.05
C GLY A 60 -3.05 -9.92 -0.45
N ARG A 61 -2.51 -8.97 -1.22
CA ARG A 61 -2.56 -8.92 -2.69
C ARG A 61 -1.29 -8.28 -3.23
N GLU A 62 -0.98 -8.52 -4.51
CA GLU A 62 0.24 -7.99 -5.15
C GLU A 62 0.27 -6.45 -5.11
N GLU A 63 -0.86 -5.83 -5.41
CA GLU A 63 -1.01 -4.38 -5.55
C GLU A 63 -1.32 -3.66 -4.24
N ALA A 64 -1.19 -4.33 -3.09
CA ALA A 64 -1.46 -3.72 -1.80
C ALA A 64 -0.57 -2.51 -1.53
N GLU A 65 -1.18 -1.42 -1.03
CA GLU A 65 -0.46 -0.23 -0.56
C GLU A 65 0.07 -0.45 0.86
N ARG A 66 -0.78 -0.99 1.73
CA ARG A 66 -0.39 -1.31 3.11
C ARG A 66 0.10 -2.74 3.19
N LYS A 67 1.29 -2.94 3.75
CA LYS A 67 1.97 -4.24 3.77
C LYS A 67 2.50 -4.57 5.15
N LEU A 68 2.43 -5.85 5.53
CA LEU A 68 3.23 -6.38 6.62
C LEU A 68 4.66 -6.58 6.14
N LEU A 69 5.61 -6.31 7.01
CA LEU A 69 6.99 -6.73 6.87
C LEU A 69 7.15 -8.07 7.60
N ARG A 70 7.71 -9.06 6.90
CA ARG A 70 8.13 -10.35 7.45
C ARG A 70 9.66 -10.44 7.39
N PHE A 71 10.26 -10.86 8.48
CA PHE A 71 11.64 -11.34 8.54
C PHE A 71 11.67 -12.87 8.60
N GLY A 72 12.69 -13.46 8.02
CA GLY A 72 12.84 -14.89 7.82
C GLY A 72 12.52 -15.32 6.40
N SER A 73 13.19 -16.37 5.95
CA SER A 73 12.98 -17.01 4.66
C SER A 73 12.96 -18.52 4.80
N GLU A 74 12.30 -19.21 3.88
CA GLU A 74 12.27 -20.67 3.84
C GLU A 74 13.70 -21.25 3.72
N ALA A 75 14.56 -20.59 2.93
CA ALA A 75 15.94 -21.02 2.74
C ALA A 75 16.76 -21.00 4.04
N GLU A 76 16.47 -20.09 4.97
CA GLU A 76 17.18 -19.96 6.24
C GLU A 76 16.54 -20.80 7.36
N LEU A 77 15.21 -20.88 7.37
CA LEU A 77 14.47 -21.49 8.48
C LEU A 77 14.04 -22.95 8.20
N GLY A 78 14.06 -23.39 6.94
CA GLY A 78 13.68 -24.73 6.54
C GLY A 78 12.16 -25.00 6.50
N TYR A 79 11.35 -23.97 6.69
CA TYR A 79 9.88 -24.03 6.57
C TYR A 79 9.33 -22.69 6.11
N GLU A 80 8.16 -22.69 5.50
CA GLU A 80 7.43 -21.47 5.14
C GLU A 80 6.35 -21.17 6.16
N GLN A 81 6.25 -19.90 6.57
CA GLN A 81 5.13 -19.39 7.36
C GLN A 81 4.36 -18.35 6.55
N PRO A 82 3.06 -18.57 6.31
CA PRO A 82 2.23 -17.60 5.60
C PRO A 82 2.11 -16.29 6.38
N PHE A 83 1.82 -15.22 5.67
CA PHE A 83 1.48 -13.96 6.32
C PHE A 83 0.16 -14.10 7.08
N PRO A 84 0.06 -13.58 8.33
CA PRO A 84 -1.14 -13.65 9.15
C PRO A 84 -2.19 -12.63 8.67
N ILE A 85 -2.66 -12.77 7.44
CA ILE A 85 -3.58 -11.84 6.77
C ILE A 85 -4.87 -12.57 6.40
N CYS A 86 -6.00 -12.00 6.81
CA CYS A 86 -7.33 -12.38 6.37
C CYS A 86 -7.94 -11.33 5.46
N CYS A 87 -8.83 -11.74 4.58
CA CYS A 87 -9.69 -10.88 3.79
C CYS A 87 -11.13 -11.01 4.30
N ILE A 88 -11.76 -9.88 4.58
CA ILE A 88 -13.15 -9.79 5.00
C ILE A 88 -13.94 -9.10 3.90
N ARG A 89 -15.01 -9.75 3.44
CA ARG A 89 -16.02 -9.14 2.59
C ARG A 89 -17.08 -8.47 3.44
N ILE A 90 -17.37 -7.21 3.15
CA ILE A 90 -18.37 -6.38 3.86
C ILE A 90 -19.47 -6.03 2.87
N ARG A 91 -20.69 -6.50 3.13
CA ARG A 91 -21.86 -6.25 2.27
C ARG A 91 -23.00 -5.60 3.03
N PRO A 92 -23.79 -4.68 2.41
CA PRO A 92 -25.01 -4.18 3.02
C PRO A 92 -26.05 -5.30 3.14
N LEU A 93 -26.80 -5.33 4.23
CA LEU A 93 -27.91 -6.26 4.41
C LEU A 93 -29.05 -5.99 3.39
N SER A 94 -29.17 -4.75 2.93
CA SER A 94 -30.14 -4.35 1.90
C SER A 94 -29.50 -3.36 0.93
N ALA A 95 -29.25 -3.80 -0.29
CA ALA A 95 -28.66 -2.96 -1.34
C ALA A 95 -29.54 -1.75 -1.70
N LYS A 96 -30.88 -1.86 -1.57
CA LYS A 96 -31.84 -0.80 -1.92
C LYS A 96 -31.71 0.45 -1.04
N PHE A 97 -31.25 0.28 0.20
CA PHE A 97 -31.17 1.37 1.20
C PHE A 97 -29.71 1.65 1.63
N ALA A 98 -28.75 1.09 0.93
CA ALA A 98 -27.34 1.28 1.24
C ALA A 98 -26.86 2.66 0.81
N ASP A 99 -26.12 3.33 1.69
CA ASP A 99 -25.36 4.54 1.35
C ASP A 99 -24.25 4.18 0.34
N LYS A 100 -23.85 5.15 -0.47
CA LYS A 100 -22.60 5.04 -1.22
C LYS A 100 -21.44 5.27 -0.26
N LEU A 101 -20.90 4.19 0.28
CA LEU A 101 -19.83 4.22 1.27
C LEU A 101 -18.47 4.45 0.60
N SER A 102 -17.68 5.33 1.18
CA SER A 102 -16.30 5.62 0.78
C SER A 102 -15.29 4.89 1.66
N HIS A 103 -14.04 4.80 1.23
CA HIS A 103 -12.94 4.28 2.05
C HIS A 103 -12.91 4.89 3.47
N ARG A 104 -13.20 6.21 3.60
CA ARG A 104 -13.21 6.91 4.90
C ARG A 104 -14.34 6.43 5.80
N ASP A 105 -15.48 6.08 5.25
CA ASP A 105 -16.62 5.60 6.02
C ASP A 105 -16.32 4.22 6.63
N TYR A 106 -15.73 3.31 5.85
CA TYR A 106 -15.26 2.01 6.34
C TYR A 106 -14.18 2.18 7.42
N LEU A 107 -13.15 2.95 7.14
CA LEU A 107 -12.06 3.18 8.08
C LEU A 107 -12.58 3.81 9.39
N GLY A 108 -13.47 4.81 9.31
CA GLY A 108 -14.06 5.45 10.47
C GLY A 108 -14.86 4.49 11.34
N ALA A 109 -15.65 3.59 10.73
CA ALA A 109 -16.40 2.58 11.45
C ALA A 109 -15.47 1.60 12.19
N LEU A 110 -14.40 1.13 11.54
CA LEU A 110 -13.40 0.26 12.17
C LEU A 110 -12.67 0.94 13.33
N MET A 111 -12.26 2.20 13.16
CA MET A 111 -11.62 2.97 14.24
C MET A 111 -12.56 3.18 15.43
N ASN A 112 -13.86 3.34 15.20
CA ASN A 112 -14.86 3.48 16.27
C ASN A 112 -15.05 2.19 17.09
N LEU A 113 -14.66 1.03 16.57
CA LEU A 113 -14.60 -0.24 17.31
C LEU A 113 -13.34 -0.35 18.19
N GLY A 114 -12.48 0.67 18.21
CA GLY A 114 -11.22 0.65 18.97
C GLY A 114 -10.10 -0.15 18.32
N ILE A 115 -10.24 -0.49 17.03
CA ILE A 115 -9.24 -1.27 16.28
C ILE A 115 -8.05 -0.39 15.94
N GLU A 116 -6.83 -0.88 16.17
CA GLU A 116 -5.60 -0.17 15.82
C GLU A 116 -5.36 -0.15 14.32
N ARG A 117 -4.91 0.98 13.78
CA ARG A 117 -4.63 1.13 12.35
C ARG A 117 -3.56 0.17 11.82
N SER A 118 -2.63 -0.25 12.68
CA SER A 118 -1.57 -1.22 12.36
C SER A 118 -2.08 -2.64 12.11
N THR A 119 -3.30 -2.97 12.55
CA THR A 119 -3.90 -4.29 12.33
C THR A 119 -4.74 -4.35 11.04
N ILE A 120 -4.91 -3.20 10.35
CA ILE A 120 -5.73 -3.07 9.14
C ILE A 120 -4.85 -2.76 7.93
N GLY A 121 -5.01 -3.54 6.88
CA GLY A 121 -4.43 -3.37 5.56
C GLY A 121 -5.23 -2.42 4.67
N ASP A 122 -5.34 -2.79 3.40
CA ASP A 122 -6.13 -2.05 2.42
C ASP A 122 -7.62 -2.30 2.61
N ILE A 123 -8.41 -1.26 2.34
CA ILE A 123 -9.85 -1.30 2.22
C ILE A 123 -10.18 -1.01 0.76
N LEU A 124 -10.88 -1.89 0.10
CA LEU A 124 -11.24 -1.81 -1.32
C LEU A 124 -12.76 -1.66 -1.46
N PRO A 125 -13.29 -0.44 -1.46
CA PRO A 125 -14.71 -0.21 -1.73
C PRO A 125 -15.04 -0.55 -3.18
N GLY A 126 -16.07 -1.37 -3.39
CA GLY A 126 -16.60 -1.75 -4.69
C GLY A 126 -18.07 -1.37 -4.85
N GLU A 127 -18.70 -1.80 -5.96
CA GLU A 127 -20.13 -1.61 -6.19
C GLU A 127 -20.92 -2.62 -5.34
N GLY A 128 -21.54 -2.13 -4.26
CA GLY A 128 -22.41 -2.94 -3.39
C GLY A 128 -21.69 -3.81 -2.36
N GLU A 129 -20.37 -3.78 -2.28
CA GLU A 129 -19.57 -4.49 -1.28
C GLU A 129 -18.21 -3.84 -1.11
N ALA A 130 -17.46 -4.24 -0.09
CA ALA A 130 -16.07 -3.86 0.07
C ALA A 130 -15.26 -5.06 0.58
N PHE A 131 -13.97 -5.04 0.28
CA PHE A 131 -13.01 -6.00 0.80
C PHE A 131 -12.04 -5.29 1.74
N LEU A 132 -11.82 -5.90 2.91
CA LEU A 132 -10.93 -5.42 3.95
C LEU A 132 -9.85 -6.46 4.20
N PHE A 133 -8.60 -6.09 4.07
CA PHE A 133 -7.48 -6.89 4.54
C PHE A 133 -7.15 -6.53 5.99
N CYS A 134 -6.96 -7.51 6.85
CA CYS A 134 -6.61 -7.32 8.25
C CYS A 134 -5.75 -8.46 8.78
N LEU A 135 -5.19 -8.30 9.98
CA LEU A 135 -4.56 -9.43 10.67
C LEU A 135 -5.63 -10.48 10.99
N ASP A 136 -5.25 -11.75 10.87
CA ASP A 136 -6.12 -12.91 11.21
C ASP A 136 -6.67 -12.83 12.64
N THR A 137 -5.85 -12.35 13.58
CA THR A 137 -6.18 -12.21 14.99
C THR A 137 -7.38 -11.30 15.30
N ILE A 138 -7.73 -10.37 14.37
CA ILE A 138 -8.87 -9.45 14.58
C ILE A 138 -10.04 -9.71 13.62
N ALA A 139 -9.92 -10.68 12.72
CA ALA A 139 -10.91 -10.93 11.69
C ALA A 139 -12.28 -11.32 12.27
N GLU A 140 -12.29 -12.24 13.23
CA GLU A 140 -13.51 -12.69 13.92
C GLU A 140 -14.17 -11.51 14.68
N PHE A 141 -13.36 -10.75 15.43
CA PHE A 141 -13.87 -9.57 16.14
C PHE A 141 -14.54 -8.58 15.21
N ILE A 142 -13.96 -8.31 14.02
CA ILE A 142 -14.57 -7.42 13.03
C ILE A 142 -15.89 -7.99 12.52
N CYS A 143 -15.93 -9.28 12.18
CA CYS A 143 -17.13 -9.95 11.67
C CYS A 143 -18.29 -9.90 12.67
N ASP A 144 -17.98 -10.01 13.96
CA ASP A 144 -18.99 -10.06 15.04
C ASP A 144 -19.48 -8.66 15.48
N ASN A 145 -18.66 -7.61 15.27
CA ASN A 145 -18.94 -6.29 15.86
C ASN A 145 -19.19 -5.19 14.82
N LEU A 146 -18.82 -5.36 13.56
CA LEU A 146 -19.09 -4.36 12.53
C LEU A 146 -20.48 -4.56 11.92
N GLU A 147 -21.51 -4.06 12.61
CA GLU A 147 -22.91 -4.21 12.19
C GLU A 147 -23.42 -3.05 11.32
N GLN A 148 -22.80 -1.86 11.43
CA GLN A 148 -23.28 -0.66 10.75
C GLN A 148 -22.15 0.29 10.35
N ILE A 149 -22.25 0.85 9.15
CA ILE A 149 -21.39 1.91 8.62
C ILE A 149 -22.28 3.07 8.19
N ARG A 150 -22.15 4.25 8.85
CA ARG A 150 -23.10 5.37 8.72
C ARG A 150 -24.55 4.92 9.00
N HIS A 151 -25.42 4.93 7.98
CA HIS A 151 -26.81 4.48 8.08
C HIS A 151 -27.03 3.09 7.47
N THR A 152 -25.97 2.45 6.94
CA THR A 152 -26.05 1.16 6.25
C THR A 152 -25.72 0.02 7.22
N HIS A 153 -26.68 -0.86 7.46
CA HIS A 153 -26.41 -2.12 8.15
C HIS A 153 -25.64 -3.07 7.23
N VAL A 154 -24.59 -3.68 7.74
CA VAL A 154 -23.68 -4.52 6.98
C VAL A 154 -23.56 -5.92 7.59
N LYS A 155 -23.12 -6.87 6.76
CA LYS A 155 -22.67 -8.19 7.16
C LYS A 155 -21.23 -8.38 6.72
N CYS A 156 -20.43 -8.91 7.62
CA CYS A 156 -19.02 -9.23 7.39
C CYS A 156 -18.83 -10.74 7.34
N GLU A 157 -17.96 -11.23 6.46
CA GLU A 157 -17.57 -12.63 6.37
C GLU A 157 -16.13 -12.75 5.88
N VAL A 158 -15.38 -13.68 6.46
CA VAL A 158 -14.02 -14.01 5.98
C VAL A 158 -14.13 -14.75 4.66
N VAL A 159 -13.32 -14.34 3.68
CA VAL A 159 -13.33 -14.89 2.31
C VAL A 159 -11.92 -15.20 1.83
N ASP A 160 -11.82 -16.06 0.80
CA ASP A 160 -10.57 -16.26 0.08
C ASP A 160 -10.31 -15.06 -0.84
N ALA A 161 -9.28 -14.28 -0.50
CA ALA A 161 -8.93 -13.09 -1.25
C ALA A 161 -8.57 -13.39 -2.72
N ALA A 162 -7.92 -14.51 -3.00
CA ALA A 162 -7.53 -14.89 -4.35
C ALA A 162 -8.73 -15.19 -5.26
N ALA A 163 -9.81 -15.73 -4.67
CA ALA A 163 -11.02 -16.10 -5.41
C ALA A 163 -12.06 -14.97 -5.49
N GLU A 164 -12.12 -14.10 -4.49
CA GLU A 164 -13.26 -13.19 -4.29
C GLU A 164 -12.93 -11.72 -4.58
N VAL A 165 -11.67 -11.29 -4.34
CA VAL A 165 -11.30 -9.89 -4.57
C VAL A 165 -11.12 -9.65 -6.06
N PRO A 166 -11.88 -8.70 -6.66
CA PRO A 166 -11.68 -8.36 -8.07
C PRO A 166 -10.25 -7.90 -8.33
N GLN A 167 -9.63 -8.46 -9.37
CA GLN A 167 -8.35 -7.96 -9.83
C GLN A 167 -8.59 -6.67 -10.61
N GLU A 168 -8.05 -5.57 -10.11
CA GLU A 168 -8.10 -4.29 -10.81
C GLU A 168 -7.13 -4.35 -12.00
N GLU A 169 -7.67 -4.37 -13.22
CA GLU A 169 -6.85 -4.23 -14.41
C GLU A 169 -6.39 -2.77 -14.52
N PRO A 170 -5.06 -2.52 -14.58
CA PRO A 170 -4.57 -1.17 -14.73
C PRO A 170 -4.93 -0.61 -16.11
N VAL A 171 -5.26 0.67 -16.15
CA VAL A 171 -5.49 1.39 -17.41
C VAL A 171 -4.13 1.70 -18.04
N ARG A 172 -3.86 1.16 -19.22
CA ARG A 172 -2.63 1.44 -19.96
C ARG A 172 -2.71 2.80 -20.65
N GLN A 173 -1.72 3.64 -20.39
CA GLN A 173 -1.55 4.95 -21.00
C GLN A 173 -0.17 5.05 -21.66
N VAL A 174 -0.13 5.62 -22.87
CA VAL A 174 1.14 6.02 -23.51
C VAL A 174 1.27 7.53 -23.40
N ILE A 175 2.24 7.98 -22.63
CA ILE A 175 2.50 9.41 -22.42
C ILE A 175 3.77 9.85 -23.16
N GLN A 176 3.87 11.14 -23.52
CA GLN A 176 5.05 11.70 -24.15
C GLN A 176 5.68 12.77 -23.27
N VAL A 177 6.94 12.58 -22.91
CA VAL A 177 7.73 13.50 -22.08
C VAL A 177 9.06 13.84 -22.75
N ALA A 178 9.66 14.95 -22.36
CA ALA A 178 11.00 15.33 -22.85
C ALA A 178 12.12 14.50 -22.18
N SER A 179 11.87 14.05 -20.95
CA SER A 179 12.77 13.20 -20.17
C SER A 179 11.93 12.36 -19.21
N PRO A 180 12.40 11.17 -18.75
CA PRO A 180 11.64 10.25 -17.90
C PRO A 180 11.65 10.70 -16.44
N ARG A 181 11.67 12.00 -16.16
CA ARG A 181 11.66 12.54 -14.79
C ARG A 181 10.32 12.28 -14.13
N VAL A 182 10.37 11.91 -12.86
CA VAL A 182 9.18 11.56 -12.06
C VAL A 182 8.13 12.68 -12.05
N ASP A 183 8.54 13.97 -11.94
CA ASP A 183 7.61 15.12 -11.99
C ASP A 183 6.91 15.24 -13.34
N ALA A 184 7.64 15.03 -14.44
CA ALA A 184 7.10 15.12 -15.79
C ALA A 184 6.13 13.96 -16.09
N VAL A 185 6.44 12.76 -15.60
CA VAL A 185 5.59 11.58 -15.77
C VAL A 185 4.31 11.73 -14.94
N ILE A 186 4.38 12.09 -13.65
CA ILE A 186 3.21 12.36 -12.80
C ILE A 186 2.29 13.42 -13.45
N SER A 187 2.89 14.52 -13.94
CA SER A 187 2.14 15.59 -14.63
C SER A 187 1.33 15.07 -15.82
N LYS A 188 1.89 14.13 -16.59
CA LYS A 188 1.24 13.57 -17.78
C LYS A 188 0.22 12.49 -17.42
N VAL A 189 0.55 11.57 -16.51
CA VAL A 189 -0.34 10.49 -16.07
C VAL A 189 -1.61 11.06 -15.46
N TYR A 190 -1.50 12.06 -14.58
CA TYR A 190 -2.65 12.62 -13.87
C TYR A 190 -3.16 13.95 -14.46
N ASN A 191 -2.64 14.38 -15.61
CA ASN A 191 -3.02 15.63 -16.28
C ASN A 191 -2.96 16.85 -15.33
N LYS A 192 -1.83 17.02 -14.64
CA LYS A 192 -1.60 18.09 -13.65
C LYS A 192 -0.60 19.11 -14.16
N SER A 193 -0.66 20.33 -13.61
CA SER A 193 0.35 21.33 -13.85
C SER A 193 1.69 20.95 -13.19
N ARG A 194 2.79 21.51 -13.67
CA ARG A 194 4.10 21.31 -13.04
C ARG A 194 4.14 21.85 -11.61
N SER A 195 3.45 22.97 -11.34
CA SER A 195 3.34 23.54 -9.99
C SER A 195 2.65 22.58 -9.03
N ASP A 196 1.52 21.97 -9.42
CA ASP A 196 0.80 21.01 -8.60
C ASP A 196 1.68 19.79 -8.30
N CYS A 197 2.44 19.32 -9.30
CA CYS A 197 3.38 18.22 -9.09
C CYS A 197 4.48 18.58 -8.09
N LEU A 198 5.07 19.78 -8.18
CA LEU A 198 6.09 20.23 -7.23
C LEU A 198 5.57 20.33 -5.79
N GLU A 199 4.31 20.72 -5.62
CA GLU A 199 3.64 20.73 -4.32
C GLU A 199 3.57 19.31 -3.69
N LEU A 200 3.36 18.26 -4.50
CA LEU A 200 3.37 16.88 -4.02
C LEU A 200 4.75 16.49 -3.44
N PHE A 201 5.83 16.88 -4.09
CA PHE A 201 7.18 16.62 -3.58
C PHE A 201 7.46 17.39 -2.28
N ARG A 202 7.13 18.68 -2.24
CA ARG A 202 7.27 19.51 -1.02
C ARG A 202 6.45 18.97 0.16
N ALA A 203 5.28 18.39 -0.13
CA ALA A 203 4.40 17.80 0.86
C ALA A 203 4.78 16.35 1.25
N GLY A 204 5.87 15.77 0.70
CA GLY A 204 6.29 14.40 0.98
C GLY A 204 5.25 13.35 0.53
N LYS A 205 4.57 13.59 -0.59
CA LYS A 205 3.46 12.76 -1.08
C LYS A 205 3.81 11.85 -2.24
N VAL A 206 5.07 11.87 -2.71
CA VAL A 206 5.52 11.04 -3.84
C VAL A 206 6.45 9.94 -3.33
N TYR A 207 6.13 8.70 -3.68
CA TYR A 207 6.94 7.52 -3.36
C TYR A 207 7.27 6.78 -4.65
N VAL A 208 8.52 6.32 -4.76
CA VAL A 208 8.97 5.47 -5.87
C VAL A 208 9.49 4.16 -5.26
N ASN A 209 8.88 3.05 -5.64
CA ASN A 209 9.19 1.72 -5.09
C ASN A 209 9.11 1.69 -3.55
N GLY A 210 8.10 2.34 -2.97
CA GLY A 210 7.86 2.42 -1.53
C GLY A 210 8.80 3.38 -0.77
N ARG A 211 9.73 4.07 -1.44
CA ARG A 211 10.66 5.04 -0.84
C ARG A 211 10.20 6.46 -1.12
N LEU A 212 10.28 7.34 -0.11
CA LEU A 212 9.98 8.75 -0.28
C LEU A 212 10.89 9.36 -1.34
N CYS A 213 10.29 10.00 -2.35
CA CYS A 213 11.00 10.66 -3.43
C CYS A 213 10.99 12.17 -3.24
N GLU A 214 12.07 12.74 -2.73
CA GLU A 214 12.23 14.20 -2.60
C GLU A 214 12.77 14.86 -3.87
N ASN A 215 13.52 14.10 -4.68
CA ASN A 215 14.07 14.58 -5.93
C ASN A 215 13.05 14.48 -7.07
N ASN A 216 12.39 15.58 -7.37
CA ASN A 216 11.43 15.68 -8.47
C ASN A 216 12.02 15.41 -9.87
N SER A 217 13.35 15.44 -10.00
CA SER A 217 14.08 15.20 -11.25
C SER A 217 14.60 13.76 -11.37
N LYS A 218 14.32 12.90 -10.39
CA LYS A 218 14.70 11.47 -10.45
C LYS A 218 14.18 10.85 -11.75
N PRO A 219 15.05 10.19 -12.55
CA PRO A 219 14.58 9.43 -13.70
C PRO A 219 13.83 8.18 -13.23
N LEU A 220 12.78 7.82 -13.97
CA LEU A 220 12.05 6.57 -13.80
C LEU A 220 12.52 5.56 -14.85
N GLU A 221 12.58 4.31 -14.43
CA GLU A 221 12.98 3.15 -15.23
C GLU A 221 11.80 2.18 -15.40
N ALA A 222 11.93 1.24 -16.34
CA ALA A 222 10.95 0.18 -16.50
C ALA A 222 10.80 -0.64 -15.20
N GLY A 223 9.56 -0.90 -14.81
CA GLY A 223 9.23 -1.59 -13.56
C GLY A 223 9.04 -0.66 -12.35
N ASP A 224 9.45 0.61 -12.43
CA ASP A 224 9.24 1.54 -11.32
C ASP A 224 7.75 1.75 -11.01
N VAL A 225 7.41 1.65 -9.74
CA VAL A 225 6.07 1.93 -9.21
C VAL A 225 6.07 3.27 -8.50
N VAL A 226 5.23 4.17 -8.96
CA VAL A 226 5.08 5.52 -8.40
C VAL A 226 3.73 5.65 -7.70
N ASN A 227 3.75 5.99 -6.42
CA ASN A 227 2.57 6.37 -5.64
C ASN A 227 2.57 7.89 -5.47
N ALA A 228 1.53 8.56 -5.97
CA ALA A 228 1.27 9.98 -5.74
C ALA A 228 0.05 10.10 -4.82
N ARG A 229 0.28 10.32 -3.51
CA ARG A 229 -0.79 10.35 -2.49
C ARG A 229 -1.89 11.36 -2.85
N GLY A 230 -3.12 10.86 -2.94
CA GLY A 230 -4.30 11.64 -3.33
C GLY A 230 -4.60 11.62 -4.84
N TYR A 231 -3.75 10.97 -5.64
CA TYR A 231 -3.96 10.82 -7.08
C TYR A 231 -3.98 9.34 -7.54
N GLY A 232 -3.28 8.46 -6.84
CA GLY A 232 -3.23 7.04 -7.14
C GLY A 232 -1.81 6.51 -7.37
N LYS A 233 -1.74 5.35 -8.00
CA LYS A 233 -0.52 4.59 -8.27
C LYS A 233 -0.41 4.29 -9.76
N PHE A 234 0.80 4.30 -10.30
CA PHE A 234 1.10 3.76 -11.62
C PHE A 234 2.44 3.02 -11.65
N ARG A 235 2.58 2.10 -12.60
CA ARG A 235 3.82 1.38 -12.90
C ARG A 235 4.30 1.76 -14.29
N ILE A 236 5.61 1.89 -14.49
CA ILE A 236 6.21 2.01 -15.82
C ILE A 236 6.33 0.61 -16.41
N SER A 237 5.59 0.29 -17.47
CA SER A 237 5.47 -1.07 -18.01
C SER A 237 6.51 -1.44 -19.07
N GLY A 238 7.28 -0.47 -19.56
CA GLY A 238 8.29 -0.71 -20.60
C GLY A 238 9.38 0.34 -20.64
N GLU A 239 10.44 0.04 -21.40
CA GLU A 239 11.53 1.00 -21.63
C GLU A 239 11.02 2.23 -22.41
N PRO A 240 11.49 3.45 -22.04
CA PRO A 240 11.14 4.66 -22.75
C PRO A 240 11.62 4.63 -24.21
N ASN A 241 10.71 4.80 -25.15
CA ASN A 241 11.01 4.77 -26.59
C ASN A 241 11.14 6.18 -27.19
N ALA A 242 12.19 6.43 -27.96
CA ALA A 242 12.36 7.70 -28.65
C ALA A 242 11.31 7.90 -29.75
N THR A 243 10.62 9.02 -29.72
CA THR A 243 9.68 9.42 -30.78
C THR A 243 10.40 10.19 -31.91
N ARG A 244 9.82 10.21 -33.12
CA ARG A 244 10.36 10.99 -34.26
C ARG A 244 10.55 12.49 -33.96
N LYS A 245 9.86 13.02 -32.95
CA LYS A 245 9.93 14.42 -32.53
C LYS A 245 10.91 14.68 -31.38
N GLY A 246 11.80 13.73 -31.06
CA GLY A 246 12.81 13.87 -30.00
C GLY A 246 12.27 13.80 -28.57
N LYS A 247 11.02 13.34 -28.37
CA LYS A 247 10.44 13.05 -27.06
C LYS A 247 10.58 11.56 -26.75
N LEU A 248 10.35 11.21 -25.49
CA LEU A 248 10.23 9.81 -25.05
C LEU A 248 8.75 9.45 -24.92
N ALA A 249 8.36 8.33 -25.52
CA ALA A 249 7.09 7.67 -25.25
C ALA A 249 7.31 6.68 -24.08
N ILE A 250 6.51 6.80 -23.05
CA ILE A 250 6.54 5.95 -21.84
C ILE A 250 5.18 5.29 -21.70
N GLU A 251 5.19 3.98 -21.52
CA GLU A 251 3.99 3.23 -21.18
C GLU A 251 3.83 3.18 -19.67
N ALA A 252 2.66 3.59 -19.18
CA ALA A 252 2.31 3.55 -17.76
C ALA A 252 1.03 2.74 -17.56
N GLU A 253 1.05 1.83 -16.62
CA GLU A 253 -0.11 1.11 -16.09
C GLU A 253 -0.62 1.87 -14.88
N VAL A 254 -1.79 2.49 -15.01
CA VAL A 254 -2.40 3.32 -13.97
C VAL A 254 -3.46 2.52 -13.24
N TYR A 255 -3.30 2.38 -11.93
CA TYR A 255 -4.26 1.68 -11.07
C TYR A 255 -5.32 2.68 -10.58
N PRO A 256 -6.60 2.29 -10.59
CA PRO A 256 -7.72 3.14 -10.17
C PRO A 256 -7.69 3.50 -8.68
#